data_5d4c573a608dfe1b400f3741da16881c
#
_entry.id   5d4c573a608dfe1b400f3741da16881c
#
_cell.length_a   1.000
_cell.length_b   1.000
_cell.length_c   1.000
_cell.angle_alpha   90.00
_cell.angle_beta   90.00
_cell.angle_gamma   90.00
#
_symmetry.space_group_name_H-M   'P 1'
#
loop_
_entity.id
_entity.type
_entity.pdbx_description
1 polymer ?
#
loop_
_entity_poly.entity_id
_entity_poly.type
_entity_poly.pdbx_seq_one_letter_code
_entity_poly.pdbx_strand_id
1 'polypeptide(L)'
;MELPQQRRAHGSRCRRFAVLFLLAGLFGPGYAQTRVTLTVSAAASLKDALTEAEAAYRQSHANIEFVNNFASSGTLAAQIDQGAPVDVFLSAAAKPMDDLESKGLIADGTRRNLLRNTLVLIAPPDSSLRDFQGLADPSIRSIALGDPASVPAGEYARQTLWALHLLDKLKAKFVFGSDVRQVLTFVETGNADAGLVYSTDAQASGKVRVVAAAPESAHDPIVYPGAVVKGCRGEEAARKFVEYLGSPAAQAIFVKHGFTIGAP
;
A
#
# COMPACT_ATOMS: atom_id res chain seq x y z
N MET A 1 33.65 -24.15 -104.28
CA MET A 1 34.79 -23.23 -104.48
C MET A 1 34.85 -22.38 -103.23
N GLU A 2 35.91 -22.55 -102.54
CA GLU A 2 36.50 -21.78 -101.45
C GLU A 2 35.74 -21.39 -100.21
N LEU A 3 36.22 -22.01 -99.16
CA LEU A 3 36.27 -21.48 -97.79
C LEU A 3 37.25 -20.29 -97.73
N PRO A 4 37.19 -19.33 -96.76
CA PRO A 4 38.11 -19.47 -95.63
C PRO A 4 37.55 -18.93 -94.24
N GLN A 5 38.04 -19.68 -93.29
CA GLN A 5 38.83 -19.28 -92.11
C GLN A 5 38.23 -18.48 -91.00
N GLN A 6 38.26 -19.12 -89.89
CA GLN A 6 38.19 -18.77 -88.47
C GLN A 6 38.95 -17.56 -88.08
N ARG A 7 38.38 -16.80 -87.13
CA ARG A 7 39.15 -16.18 -86.03
C ARG A 7 38.47 -16.38 -84.70
N ARG A 8 39.16 -17.02 -83.78
CA ARG A 8 38.83 -17.18 -82.36
C ARG A 8 39.06 -15.83 -81.65
N ALA A 9 38.11 -15.37 -80.85
CA ALA A 9 38.29 -14.34 -79.87
C ALA A 9 37.99 -14.92 -78.45
N HIS A 10 39.02 -14.96 -77.64
CA HIS A 10 38.96 -15.34 -76.24
C HIS A 10 38.19 -14.24 -75.47
N GLY A 11 37.02 -14.57 -74.93
CA GLY A 11 36.32 -13.75 -73.97
C GLY A 11 36.47 -14.31 -72.57
N SER A 12 37.26 -13.62 -71.77
CA SER A 12 37.51 -13.93 -70.35
C SER A 12 36.24 -13.85 -69.55
N ARG A 13 35.82 -14.98 -68.98
CA ARG A 13 34.71 -15.06 -68.01
C ARG A 13 35.20 -14.56 -66.64
N CYS A 14 34.91 -13.29 -66.33
CA CYS A 14 34.99 -12.75 -64.98
C CYS A 14 33.92 -13.44 -64.13
N ARG A 15 34.32 -14.39 -63.28
CA ARG A 15 33.50 -14.97 -62.19
C ARG A 15 33.38 -13.92 -61.08
N ARG A 16 32.24 -13.23 -61.00
CA ARG A 16 31.86 -12.42 -59.87
C ARG A 16 31.44 -13.39 -58.76
N PHE A 17 32.34 -13.56 -57.75
CA PHE A 17 32.00 -14.17 -56.47
C PHE A 17 31.13 -13.17 -55.70
N ALA A 18 29.83 -13.46 -55.62
CA ALA A 18 28.94 -12.79 -54.68
C ALA A 18 29.21 -13.36 -53.27
N VAL A 19 29.93 -12.60 -52.46
CA VAL A 19 30.08 -12.90 -51.02
C VAL A 19 28.78 -12.55 -50.34
N LEU A 20 27.95 -13.58 -50.07
CA LEU A 20 26.72 -13.43 -49.24
C LEU A 20 27.17 -13.35 -47.78
N PHE A 21 27.22 -12.12 -47.25
CA PHE A 21 27.34 -11.88 -45.80
C PHE A 21 26.05 -12.32 -45.12
N LEU A 22 26.04 -13.54 -44.55
CA LEU A 22 25.03 -14.02 -43.63
C LEU A 22 25.21 -13.24 -42.32
N LEU A 23 24.43 -12.16 -42.13
CA LEU A 23 24.23 -11.56 -40.82
C LEU A 23 23.40 -12.53 -39.97
N ALA A 24 24.09 -13.47 -39.32
CA ALA A 24 23.51 -14.22 -38.23
C ALA A 24 23.25 -13.28 -37.08
N GLY A 25 22.02 -12.76 -37.01
CA GLY A 25 21.57 -11.97 -35.87
C GLY A 25 21.73 -12.79 -34.59
N LEU A 26 22.58 -12.34 -33.72
CA LEU A 26 22.70 -12.80 -32.33
C LEU A 26 21.41 -12.43 -31.55
N PHE A 27 20.32 -13.13 -31.79
CA PHE A 27 19.24 -13.25 -30.83
C PHE A 27 19.78 -14.13 -29.70
N GLY A 28 20.43 -13.50 -28.71
CA GLY A 28 20.71 -14.18 -27.47
C GLY A 28 19.38 -14.69 -26.87
N PRO A 29 19.37 -15.85 -26.20
CA PRO A 29 18.17 -16.32 -25.52
C PRO A 29 17.73 -15.22 -24.56
N GLY A 30 16.63 -14.56 -24.87
CA GLY A 30 15.96 -13.66 -23.91
C GLY A 30 15.63 -14.52 -22.70
N TYR A 31 16.35 -14.33 -21.61
CA TYR A 31 15.99 -14.95 -20.34
C TYR A 31 14.59 -14.46 -20.01
N ALA A 32 13.61 -15.33 -20.20
CA ALA A 32 12.25 -15.08 -19.72
C ALA A 32 12.37 -14.87 -18.20
N GLN A 33 12.30 -13.63 -17.76
CA GLN A 33 12.35 -13.31 -16.34
C GLN A 33 11.16 -14.00 -15.68
N THR A 34 11.44 -14.97 -14.81
CA THR A 34 10.40 -15.71 -14.10
C THR A 34 9.51 -14.71 -13.35
N ARG A 35 8.20 -14.75 -13.59
CA ARG A 35 7.25 -13.92 -12.87
C ARG A 35 7.25 -14.30 -11.40
N VAL A 36 7.30 -13.31 -10.56
CA VAL A 36 7.22 -13.45 -9.10
C VAL A 36 5.97 -12.71 -8.63
N THR A 37 5.08 -13.42 -7.97
CA THR A 37 3.90 -12.82 -7.33
C THR A 37 4.22 -12.53 -5.88
N LEU A 38 4.02 -11.28 -5.44
CA LEU A 38 4.10 -10.86 -4.06
C LEU A 38 2.69 -10.66 -3.50
N THR A 39 2.36 -11.42 -2.46
CA THR A 39 1.13 -11.23 -1.68
C THR A 39 1.39 -10.21 -0.59
N VAL A 40 0.71 -9.06 -0.69
CA VAL A 40 0.87 -7.93 0.25
C VAL A 40 -0.39 -7.80 1.09
N SER A 41 -0.28 -8.00 2.40
CA SER A 41 -1.33 -7.68 3.37
C SER A 41 -1.08 -6.30 3.94
N ALA A 42 -1.95 -5.34 3.66
CA ALA A 42 -1.77 -3.94 4.02
C ALA A 42 -2.99 -3.33 4.69
N ALA A 43 -2.77 -2.46 5.67
CA ALA A 43 -3.83 -1.69 6.29
C ALA A 43 -4.68 -0.96 5.24
N ALA A 44 -5.99 -0.97 5.39
CA ALA A 44 -6.96 -0.43 4.42
C ALA A 44 -6.68 1.05 4.04
N SER A 45 -6.15 1.84 4.97
CA SER A 45 -5.75 3.25 4.74
C SER A 45 -4.61 3.41 3.74
N LEU A 46 -3.81 2.35 3.49
CA LEU A 46 -2.69 2.39 2.52
C LEU A 46 -3.14 2.16 1.08
N LYS A 47 -4.36 1.71 0.83
CA LYS A 47 -4.81 1.17 -0.45
C LYS A 47 -4.40 2.03 -1.65
N ASP A 48 -4.75 3.31 -1.65
CA ASP A 48 -4.55 4.18 -2.81
C ASP A 48 -3.06 4.49 -3.03
N ALA A 49 -2.34 4.84 -1.96
CA ALA A 49 -0.91 5.15 -2.00
C ALA A 49 -0.05 3.93 -2.35
N LEU A 50 -0.38 2.76 -1.76
CA LEU A 50 0.35 1.52 -2.03
C LEU A 50 0.14 1.07 -3.48
N THR A 51 -1.09 1.16 -4.01
CA THR A 51 -1.38 0.82 -5.41
C THR A 51 -0.56 1.68 -6.38
N GLU A 52 -0.41 2.99 -6.10
CA GLU A 52 0.44 3.88 -6.91
C GLU A 52 1.93 3.52 -6.76
N ALA A 53 2.40 3.22 -5.54
CA ALA A 53 3.78 2.82 -5.29
C ALA A 53 4.14 1.49 -5.99
N GLU A 54 3.24 0.51 -5.98
CA GLU A 54 3.40 -0.75 -6.71
C GLU A 54 3.45 -0.54 -8.22
N ALA A 55 2.61 0.35 -8.76
CA ALA A 55 2.63 0.69 -10.18
C ALA A 55 3.97 1.33 -10.58
N ALA A 56 4.53 2.20 -9.73
CA ALA A 56 5.84 2.79 -9.95
C ALA A 56 6.97 1.75 -9.84
N TYR A 57 6.91 0.85 -8.85
CA TYR A 57 7.90 -0.23 -8.70
C TYR A 57 7.97 -1.14 -9.91
N ARG A 58 6.82 -1.50 -10.50
CA ARG A 58 6.74 -2.35 -11.69
C ARG A 58 7.38 -1.74 -12.93
N GLN A 59 7.54 -0.43 -13.02
CA GLN A 59 8.24 0.19 -14.16
C GLN A 59 9.68 -0.29 -14.33
N SER A 60 10.36 -0.60 -13.22
CA SER A 60 11.71 -1.16 -13.21
C SER A 60 11.78 -2.65 -12.86
N HIS A 61 10.65 -3.25 -12.46
CA HIS A 61 10.55 -4.66 -12.04
C HIS A 61 9.34 -5.32 -12.72
N ALA A 62 9.36 -5.38 -14.06
CA ALA A 62 8.23 -5.84 -14.88
C ALA A 62 7.84 -7.31 -14.64
N ASN A 63 8.70 -8.10 -14.03
CA ASN A 63 8.42 -9.49 -13.65
C ASN A 63 7.70 -9.64 -12.30
N ILE A 64 7.47 -8.53 -11.56
CA ILE A 64 6.76 -8.56 -10.27
C ILE A 64 5.27 -8.30 -10.48
N GLU A 65 4.45 -9.17 -9.92
CA GLU A 65 3.00 -9.02 -9.81
C GLU A 65 2.61 -8.89 -8.33
N PHE A 66 1.63 -8.06 -8.02
CA PHE A 66 1.13 -7.87 -6.67
C PHE A 66 -0.28 -8.44 -6.52
N VAL A 67 -0.50 -9.14 -5.42
CA VAL A 67 -1.82 -9.57 -4.94
C VAL A 67 -2.04 -8.95 -3.58
N ASN A 68 -2.96 -8.00 -3.51
CA ASN A 68 -3.20 -7.20 -2.32
C ASN A 68 -4.39 -7.71 -1.51
N ASN A 69 -4.21 -7.77 -0.19
CA ASN A 69 -5.28 -7.96 0.80
C ASN A 69 -5.34 -6.72 1.69
N PHE A 70 -6.40 -5.91 1.55
CA PHE A 70 -6.62 -4.70 2.34
C PHE A 70 -7.68 -4.95 3.41
N ALA A 71 -7.29 -4.81 4.68
CA ALA A 71 -8.19 -4.96 5.82
C ALA A 71 -7.63 -4.18 7.03
N SER A 72 -8.22 -4.37 8.22
CA SER A 72 -7.63 -3.86 9.46
C SER A 72 -6.33 -4.57 9.80
N SER A 73 -5.37 -3.86 10.39
CA SER A 73 -4.05 -4.43 10.71
C SER A 73 -4.13 -5.61 11.68
N GLY A 74 -5.07 -5.57 12.63
CA GLY A 74 -5.28 -6.68 13.57
C GLY A 74 -5.83 -7.92 12.88
N THR A 75 -6.80 -7.75 11.95
CA THR A 75 -7.33 -8.87 11.15
C THR A 75 -6.25 -9.50 10.29
N LEU A 76 -5.43 -8.67 9.62
CA LEU A 76 -4.32 -9.14 8.77
C LEU A 76 -3.26 -9.89 9.60
N ALA A 77 -2.90 -9.35 10.76
CA ALA A 77 -1.96 -10.01 11.66
C ALA A 77 -2.49 -11.36 12.16
N ALA A 78 -3.79 -11.46 12.48
CA ALA A 78 -4.41 -12.72 12.85
C ALA A 78 -4.39 -13.74 11.70
N GLN A 79 -4.61 -13.31 10.47
CA GLN A 79 -4.50 -14.19 9.30
C GLN A 79 -3.07 -14.71 9.09
N ILE A 80 -2.05 -13.86 9.26
CA ILE A 80 -0.64 -14.26 9.18
C ILE A 80 -0.30 -15.25 10.30
N ASP A 81 -0.75 -14.99 11.52
CA ASP A 81 -0.56 -15.88 12.67
C ASP A 81 -1.20 -17.28 12.45
N GLN A 82 -2.30 -17.33 11.69
CA GLN A 82 -2.97 -18.56 11.27
C GLN A 82 -2.35 -19.22 10.03
N GLY A 83 -1.24 -18.71 9.51
CA GLY A 83 -0.51 -19.27 8.38
C GLY A 83 -0.99 -18.84 7.00
N ALA A 84 -1.68 -17.68 6.88
CA ALA A 84 -2.00 -17.13 5.58
C ALA A 84 -0.71 -16.90 4.75
N PRO A 85 -0.68 -17.25 3.45
CA PRO A 85 0.48 -17.10 2.59
C PRO A 85 0.68 -15.64 2.19
N VAL A 86 1.37 -14.87 3.03
CA VAL A 86 1.66 -13.46 2.86
C VAL A 86 3.17 -13.26 2.73
N ASP A 87 3.62 -12.42 1.80
CA ASP A 87 5.03 -12.09 1.63
C ASP A 87 5.40 -10.79 2.37
N VAL A 88 4.52 -9.78 2.32
CA VAL A 88 4.76 -8.46 2.94
C VAL A 88 3.57 -8.07 3.79
N PHE A 89 3.85 -7.60 5.01
CA PHE A 89 2.84 -7.04 5.92
C PHE A 89 3.11 -5.56 6.17
N LEU A 90 2.08 -4.71 5.96
CA LEU A 90 2.11 -3.27 6.20
C LEU A 90 0.99 -2.92 7.20
N SER A 91 1.38 -2.56 8.41
CA SER A 91 0.45 -2.24 9.50
C SER A 91 0.24 -0.74 9.67
N ALA A 92 -0.92 -0.32 10.19
CA ALA A 92 -1.22 1.05 10.60
C ALA A 92 -1.00 1.29 12.11
N ALA A 93 -0.33 0.37 12.79
CA ALA A 93 0.09 0.50 14.18
C ALA A 93 1.29 -0.40 14.48
N ALA A 94 2.06 -0.06 15.50
CA ALA A 94 3.19 -0.88 15.94
C ALA A 94 2.72 -2.24 16.50
N LYS A 95 1.69 -2.26 17.35
CA LYS A 95 1.25 -3.45 18.08
C LYS A 95 1.00 -4.70 17.22
N PRO A 96 0.24 -4.69 16.11
CA PRO A 96 0.06 -5.88 15.30
C PRO A 96 1.37 -6.42 14.70
N MET A 97 2.33 -5.53 14.41
CA MET A 97 3.67 -5.91 13.94
C MET A 97 4.51 -6.51 15.09
N ASP A 98 4.50 -5.88 16.28
CA ASP A 98 5.17 -6.36 17.47
C ASP A 98 4.69 -7.77 17.87
N ASP A 99 3.39 -8.00 17.80
CA ASP A 99 2.78 -9.29 18.12
C ASP A 99 3.29 -10.40 17.16
N LEU A 100 3.40 -10.13 15.85
CA LEU A 100 3.93 -11.08 14.88
C LEU A 100 5.45 -11.27 15.03
N GLU A 101 6.18 -10.21 15.29
CA GLU A 101 7.64 -10.25 15.51
C GLU A 101 7.98 -11.07 16.76
N SER A 102 7.24 -10.89 17.86
CA SER A 102 7.41 -11.67 19.10
C SER A 102 7.16 -13.16 18.92
N LYS A 103 6.33 -13.54 17.93
CA LYS A 103 6.06 -14.92 17.54
C LYS A 103 7.08 -15.46 16.52
N GLY A 104 8.06 -14.66 16.12
CA GLY A 104 9.08 -15.05 15.14
C GLY A 104 8.53 -15.20 13.71
N LEU A 105 7.39 -14.52 13.39
CA LEU A 105 6.73 -14.58 12.07
C LEU A 105 7.20 -13.47 11.11
N ILE A 106 8.03 -12.55 11.58
CA ILE A 106 8.65 -11.50 10.76
C ILE A 106 10.11 -11.89 10.45
N ALA A 107 10.53 -11.69 9.21
CA ALA A 107 11.90 -11.96 8.78
C ALA A 107 12.86 -10.94 9.39
N ASP A 108 13.95 -11.45 9.98
CA ASP A 108 14.92 -10.65 10.73
C ASP A 108 15.48 -9.48 9.89
N GLY A 109 15.53 -8.29 10.49
CA GLY A 109 16.10 -7.09 9.90
C GLY A 109 15.28 -6.44 8.76
N THR A 110 14.05 -6.90 8.54
CA THR A 110 13.19 -6.36 7.47
C THR A 110 12.22 -5.29 7.94
N ARG A 111 11.91 -5.25 9.24
CA ARG A 111 10.99 -4.27 9.81
C ARG A 111 11.52 -2.85 9.66
N ARG A 112 10.68 -1.95 9.16
CA ARG A 112 10.96 -0.52 9.00
C ARG A 112 9.71 0.29 9.36
N ASN A 113 9.88 1.39 10.08
CA ASN A 113 8.81 2.37 10.31
C ASN A 113 8.75 3.30 9.07
N LEU A 114 7.86 3.02 8.16
CA LEU A 114 7.81 3.69 6.85
C LEU A 114 7.16 5.07 6.94
N LEU A 115 6.00 5.16 7.61
CA LEU A 115 5.12 6.31 7.54
C LEU A 115 4.53 6.65 8.91
N ARG A 116 3.96 7.86 9.00
CA ARG A 116 3.10 8.34 10.09
C ARG A 116 1.79 8.88 9.54
N ASN A 117 0.81 9.06 10.42
CA ASN A 117 -0.49 9.61 10.08
C ASN A 117 -1.05 10.43 11.26
N THR A 118 -2.17 11.10 11.03
CA THR A 118 -2.90 11.85 12.04
C THR A 118 -4.33 11.31 12.12
N LEU A 119 -4.84 11.10 13.33
CA LEU A 119 -6.24 10.76 13.53
C LEU A 119 -7.09 12.03 13.45
N VAL A 120 -8.19 11.97 12.71
CA VAL A 120 -9.09 13.12 12.53
C VAL A 120 -10.55 12.74 12.78
N LEU A 121 -11.29 13.68 13.35
CA LEU A 121 -12.74 13.65 13.42
C LEU A 121 -13.28 14.16 12.08
N ILE A 122 -14.16 13.38 11.46
CA ILE A 122 -14.84 13.73 10.21
C ILE A 122 -16.35 13.80 10.40
N ALA A 123 -17.00 14.57 9.54
CA ALA A 123 -18.46 14.66 9.47
C ALA A 123 -18.88 14.95 8.01
N PRO A 124 -20.17 14.77 7.65
CA PRO A 124 -20.73 15.27 6.40
C PRO A 124 -20.44 16.77 6.19
N PRO A 125 -20.36 17.26 4.94
CA PRO A 125 -19.99 18.66 4.67
C PRO A 125 -20.91 19.69 5.30
N ASP A 126 -22.20 19.39 5.41
CA ASP A 126 -23.28 20.24 5.95
C ASP A 126 -23.44 20.12 7.49
N SER A 127 -22.70 19.23 8.15
CA SER A 127 -22.76 19.05 9.60
C SER A 127 -22.35 20.33 10.35
N SER A 128 -23.06 20.64 11.44
CA SER A 128 -22.74 21.76 12.35
C SER A 128 -21.63 21.44 13.37
N LEU A 129 -21.15 20.18 13.41
CA LEU A 129 -20.11 19.72 14.33
C LEU A 129 -18.82 20.54 14.17
N ARG A 130 -18.21 21.01 15.28
CA ARG A 130 -17.04 21.90 15.25
C ARG A 130 -15.79 21.31 15.89
N ASP A 131 -15.97 20.43 16.87
CA ASP A 131 -14.89 19.83 17.66
C ASP A 131 -15.32 18.50 18.26
N PHE A 132 -14.42 17.86 19.02
CA PHE A 132 -14.70 16.60 19.71
C PHE A 132 -15.77 16.74 20.81
N GLN A 133 -15.87 17.90 21.47
CA GLN A 133 -16.86 18.10 22.55
C GLN A 133 -18.28 18.14 21.98
N GLY A 134 -18.43 18.64 20.76
CA GLY A 134 -19.69 18.64 20.02
C GLY A 134 -20.26 17.25 19.73
N LEU A 135 -19.48 16.18 19.85
CA LEU A 135 -19.98 14.79 19.76
C LEU A 135 -21.00 14.45 20.85
N ALA A 136 -20.97 15.19 21.96
CA ALA A 136 -21.95 15.01 23.03
C ALA A 136 -23.33 15.63 22.72
N ASP A 137 -23.44 16.49 21.72
CA ASP A 137 -24.69 17.09 21.29
C ASP A 137 -25.73 15.99 20.95
N PRO A 138 -27.02 16.16 21.37
CA PRO A 138 -28.09 15.22 21.06
C PRO A 138 -28.36 15.04 19.54
N SER A 139 -28.02 16.04 18.72
CA SER A 139 -28.15 15.92 17.25
C SER A 139 -27.18 14.91 16.63
N ILE A 140 -26.04 14.63 17.26
CA ILE A 140 -25.10 13.58 16.88
C ILE A 140 -25.59 12.29 17.52
N ARG A 141 -26.18 11.41 16.75
CA ARG A 141 -26.80 10.14 17.21
C ARG A 141 -25.90 8.94 17.02
N SER A 142 -25.02 9.00 16.00
CA SER A 142 -24.14 7.89 15.61
C SER A 142 -22.74 8.39 15.29
N ILE A 143 -21.73 7.68 15.85
CA ILE A 143 -20.32 7.97 15.68
C ILE A 143 -19.63 6.70 15.20
N ALA A 144 -19.13 6.72 13.97
CA ALA A 144 -18.42 5.59 13.39
C ALA A 144 -16.98 5.52 13.89
N LEU A 145 -16.59 4.37 14.41
CA LEU A 145 -15.22 4.03 14.85
C LEU A 145 -14.82 2.70 14.24
N GLY A 146 -13.53 2.48 14.02
CA GLY A 146 -13.04 1.12 13.84
C GLY A 146 -13.23 0.31 15.12
N ASP A 147 -13.45 -1.01 15.01
CA ASP A 147 -13.47 -1.86 16.20
C ASP A 147 -12.09 -1.81 16.89
N PRO A 148 -12.00 -1.29 18.13
CA PRO A 148 -10.71 -1.16 18.82
C PRO A 148 -9.94 -2.47 19.00
N ALA A 149 -10.64 -3.62 18.99
CA ALA A 149 -10.01 -4.92 19.15
C ALA A 149 -9.15 -5.32 17.93
N SER A 150 -9.46 -4.81 16.73
CA SER A 150 -8.80 -5.22 15.48
C SER A 150 -8.36 -4.07 14.58
N VAL A 151 -8.96 -2.87 14.74
CA VAL A 151 -8.71 -1.71 13.88
C VAL A 151 -7.85 -0.68 14.62
N PRO A 152 -6.61 -0.42 14.19
CA PRO A 152 -5.73 0.55 14.84
C PRO A 152 -6.36 1.94 15.01
N ALA A 153 -7.01 2.47 13.95
CA ALA A 153 -7.72 3.76 14.03
C ALA A 153 -8.80 3.77 15.12
N GLY A 154 -9.45 2.63 15.36
CA GLY A 154 -10.43 2.47 16.43
C GLY A 154 -9.80 2.50 17.81
N GLU A 155 -8.63 1.88 17.99
CA GLU A 155 -7.90 1.95 19.26
C GLU A 155 -7.39 3.37 19.53
N TYR A 156 -6.83 4.05 18.55
CA TYR A 156 -6.44 5.47 18.69
C TYR A 156 -7.65 6.37 18.97
N ALA A 157 -8.80 6.08 18.35
CA ALA A 157 -10.05 6.79 18.63
C ALA A 157 -10.51 6.58 20.08
N ARG A 158 -10.45 5.34 20.58
CA ARG A 158 -10.75 4.99 21.97
C ARG A 158 -9.84 5.75 22.95
N GLN A 159 -8.53 5.76 22.71
CA GLN A 159 -7.54 6.49 23.51
C GLN A 159 -7.86 8.00 23.51
N THR A 160 -8.08 8.58 22.33
CA THR A 160 -8.42 9.99 22.17
C THR A 160 -9.68 10.37 22.96
N LEU A 161 -10.76 9.61 22.77
CA LEU A 161 -12.02 9.88 23.47
C LEU A 161 -11.91 9.69 24.98
N TRP A 162 -11.08 8.76 25.43
CA TRP A 162 -10.76 8.57 26.84
C TRP A 162 -10.00 9.78 27.42
N ALA A 163 -8.94 10.23 26.75
CA ALA A 163 -8.14 11.39 27.16
C ALA A 163 -8.97 12.69 27.18
N LEU A 164 -9.95 12.81 26.30
CA LEU A 164 -10.87 13.94 26.26
C LEU A 164 -12.08 13.82 27.21
N HIS A 165 -12.15 12.76 28.04
CA HIS A 165 -13.26 12.44 28.97
C HIS A 165 -14.63 12.30 28.28
N LEU A 166 -14.62 11.82 27.03
CA LEU A 166 -15.81 11.63 26.19
C LEU A 166 -16.23 10.15 26.04
N LEU A 167 -15.31 9.20 26.24
CA LEU A 167 -15.52 7.78 25.92
C LEU A 167 -16.81 7.23 26.55
N ASP A 168 -16.97 7.36 27.86
CA ASP A 168 -18.14 6.83 28.57
C ASP A 168 -19.45 7.54 28.22
N LYS A 169 -19.38 8.83 27.91
CA LYS A 169 -20.55 9.62 27.51
C LYS A 169 -21.06 9.25 26.12
N LEU A 170 -20.16 8.77 25.25
CA LEU A 170 -20.48 8.55 23.84
C LEU A 170 -20.65 7.09 23.45
N LYS A 171 -20.32 6.13 24.34
CA LYS A 171 -20.33 4.70 24.02
C LYS A 171 -21.65 4.18 23.43
N ALA A 172 -22.79 4.77 23.83
CA ALA A 172 -24.10 4.39 23.31
C ALA A 172 -24.35 4.86 21.86
N LYS A 173 -23.49 5.76 21.33
CA LYS A 173 -23.56 6.28 19.98
C LYS A 173 -22.60 5.56 19.00
N PHE A 174 -21.74 4.66 19.48
CA PHE A 174 -20.70 4.06 18.64
C PHE A 174 -21.28 3.03 17.67
N VAL A 175 -20.83 3.13 16.42
CA VAL A 175 -21.03 2.15 15.35
C VAL A 175 -19.67 1.70 14.89
N PHE A 176 -19.41 0.39 14.93
CA PHE A 176 -18.08 -0.15 14.64
C PHE A 176 -17.95 -0.61 13.19
N GLY A 177 -16.87 -0.17 12.52
CA GLY A 177 -16.44 -0.66 11.23
C GLY A 177 -15.34 -1.72 11.37
N SER A 178 -15.29 -2.65 10.43
CA SER A 178 -14.27 -3.70 10.36
C SER A 178 -12.89 -3.18 9.95
N ASP A 179 -12.84 -2.01 9.36
CA ASP A 179 -11.62 -1.25 9.02
C ASP A 179 -11.93 0.25 8.89
N VAL A 180 -10.89 1.08 8.72
CA VAL A 180 -11.04 2.54 8.67
C VAL A 180 -11.78 3.03 7.42
N ARG A 181 -11.71 2.32 6.29
CA ARG A 181 -12.43 2.69 5.07
C ARG A 181 -13.92 2.41 5.20
N GLN A 182 -14.32 1.40 5.93
CA GLN A 182 -15.73 1.20 6.28
C GLN A 182 -16.24 2.31 7.18
N VAL A 183 -15.45 2.77 8.16
CA VAL A 183 -15.79 3.94 8.98
C VAL A 183 -16.03 5.18 8.12
N LEU A 184 -15.12 5.47 7.18
CA LEU A 184 -15.27 6.57 6.22
C LEU A 184 -16.59 6.42 5.44
N THR A 185 -16.86 5.23 4.91
CA THR A 185 -18.07 4.94 4.14
C THR A 185 -19.35 5.18 4.94
N PHE A 186 -19.38 4.85 6.23
CA PHE A 186 -20.56 5.13 7.09
C PHE A 186 -20.87 6.63 7.16
N VAL A 187 -19.85 7.48 7.25
CA VAL A 187 -20.06 8.94 7.25
C VAL A 187 -20.44 9.45 5.85
N GLU A 188 -19.75 8.97 4.80
CA GLU A 188 -20.04 9.36 3.41
C GLU A 188 -21.47 9.07 2.96
N THR A 189 -22.06 8.01 3.50
CA THR A 189 -23.41 7.53 3.14
C THR A 189 -24.49 7.99 4.11
N GLY A 190 -24.12 8.76 5.15
CA GLY A 190 -25.08 9.22 6.18
C GLY A 190 -25.52 8.14 7.17
N ASN A 191 -24.84 6.99 7.19
CA ASN A 191 -25.07 5.93 8.18
C ASN A 191 -24.43 6.27 9.55
N ALA A 192 -23.58 7.29 9.59
CA ALA A 192 -23.05 7.87 10.81
C ALA A 192 -22.98 9.40 10.68
N ASP A 193 -23.28 10.12 11.76
CA ASP A 193 -23.27 11.57 11.82
C ASP A 193 -21.85 12.14 11.94
N ALA A 194 -20.91 11.32 12.44
CA ALA A 194 -19.49 11.63 12.56
C ALA A 194 -18.66 10.34 12.56
N GLY A 195 -17.35 10.44 12.38
CA GLY A 195 -16.45 9.30 12.47
C GLY A 195 -15.01 9.70 12.75
N LEU A 196 -14.20 8.76 13.25
CA LEU A 196 -12.77 8.95 13.43
C LEU A 196 -12.01 8.07 12.45
N VAL A 197 -11.21 8.71 11.59
CA VAL A 197 -10.41 8.08 10.53
C VAL A 197 -9.02 8.73 10.50
N TYR A 198 -8.14 8.26 9.64
CA TYR A 198 -6.88 8.97 9.40
C TYR A 198 -7.09 10.15 8.45
N SER A 199 -6.20 11.15 8.53
CA SER A 199 -6.22 12.32 7.64
C SER A 199 -6.13 11.93 6.17
N THR A 200 -5.36 10.88 5.86
CA THR A 200 -5.24 10.32 4.51
C THR A 200 -6.55 9.75 3.97
N ASP A 201 -7.36 9.11 4.83
CA ASP A 201 -8.68 8.61 4.43
C ASP A 201 -9.65 9.77 4.15
N ALA A 202 -9.64 10.80 5.01
CA ALA A 202 -10.44 11.99 4.80
C ALA A 202 -10.04 12.75 3.52
N GLN A 203 -8.73 12.84 3.24
CA GLN A 203 -8.20 13.48 2.02
C GLN A 203 -8.63 12.74 0.75
N ALA A 204 -8.71 11.42 0.81
CA ALA A 204 -9.14 10.60 -0.33
C ALA A 204 -10.64 10.73 -0.65
N SER A 205 -11.41 11.38 0.21
CA SER A 205 -12.86 11.55 0.06
C SER A 205 -13.25 13.01 -0.17
N GLY A 206 -14.08 13.23 -1.19
CA GLY A 206 -14.74 14.53 -1.41
C GLY A 206 -16.10 14.68 -0.70
N LYS A 207 -16.52 13.68 0.10
CA LYS A 207 -17.87 13.60 0.68
C LYS A 207 -17.90 13.83 2.19
N VAL A 208 -16.75 14.04 2.80
CA VAL A 208 -16.64 14.37 4.21
C VAL A 208 -15.76 15.61 4.39
N ARG A 209 -15.89 16.26 5.51
CA ARG A 209 -14.96 17.30 5.94
C ARG A 209 -14.25 16.88 7.22
N VAL A 210 -13.01 17.31 7.37
CA VAL A 210 -12.28 17.23 8.63
C VAL A 210 -12.83 18.29 9.57
N VAL A 211 -13.27 17.87 10.75
CA VAL A 211 -13.78 18.73 11.81
C VAL A 211 -12.64 19.20 12.71
N ALA A 212 -11.82 18.25 13.18
CA ALA A 212 -10.69 18.51 14.05
C ALA A 212 -9.68 17.36 13.96
N ALA A 213 -8.40 17.66 14.17
CA ALA A 213 -7.38 16.65 14.41
C ALA A 213 -7.39 16.24 15.90
N ALA A 214 -7.13 14.94 16.17
CA ALA A 214 -6.91 14.49 17.52
C ALA A 214 -5.60 15.09 18.08
N PRO A 215 -5.56 15.52 19.35
CA PRO A 215 -4.32 15.95 19.97
C PRO A 215 -3.31 14.80 20.00
N GLU A 216 -2.07 15.03 19.59
CA GLU A 216 -1.02 13.99 19.57
C GLU A 216 -0.78 13.38 20.96
N SER A 217 -1.01 14.14 22.03
CA SER A 217 -0.90 13.66 23.42
C SER A 217 -2.07 12.79 23.87
N ALA A 218 -3.13 12.67 23.06
CA ALA A 218 -4.35 11.95 23.43
C ALA A 218 -4.35 10.48 22.98
N HIS A 219 -3.34 10.05 22.25
CA HIS A 219 -3.18 8.68 21.78
C HIS A 219 -1.71 8.33 21.55
N ASP A 220 -1.41 7.05 21.42
CA ASP A 220 -0.07 6.58 21.05
C ASP A 220 0.32 7.08 19.65
N PRO A 221 1.64 7.21 19.37
CA PRO A 221 2.11 7.61 18.03
C PRO A 221 1.58 6.71 16.92
N ILE A 222 0.99 7.30 15.90
CA ILE A 222 0.48 6.57 14.73
C ILE A 222 1.64 6.32 13.77
N VAL A 223 2.14 5.09 13.77
CA VAL A 223 3.24 4.64 12.91
C VAL A 223 2.78 3.51 11.99
N TYR A 224 3.38 3.45 10.80
CA TYR A 224 3.11 2.41 9.81
C TYR A 224 4.38 1.58 9.61
N PRO A 225 4.57 0.51 10.37
CA PRO A 225 5.64 -0.44 10.10
C PRO A 225 5.30 -1.33 8.92
N GLY A 226 6.33 -1.63 8.12
CA GLY A 226 6.31 -2.62 7.06
C GLY A 226 7.40 -3.65 7.27
N ALA A 227 7.13 -4.91 6.94
CA ALA A 227 8.08 -6.00 7.07
C ALA A 227 7.78 -7.16 6.12
N VAL A 228 8.78 -8.02 5.92
CA VAL A 228 8.65 -9.30 5.23
C VAL A 228 8.18 -10.37 6.21
N VAL A 229 7.20 -11.18 5.81
CA VAL A 229 6.74 -12.33 6.59
C VAL A 229 7.76 -13.47 6.43
N LYS A 230 8.17 -14.07 7.53
CA LYS A 230 9.20 -15.10 7.56
C LYS A 230 8.75 -16.38 6.85
N GLY A 231 9.64 -16.95 6.02
CA GLY A 231 9.36 -18.19 5.31
C GLY A 231 8.43 -18.03 4.09
N CYS A 232 8.18 -16.82 3.65
CA CYS A 232 7.42 -16.54 2.42
C CYS A 232 8.20 -17.03 1.18
N ARG A 233 7.49 -17.34 0.09
CA ARG A 233 8.10 -17.91 -1.12
C ARG A 233 8.97 -16.93 -1.89
N GLY A 234 8.62 -15.65 -1.85
CA GLY A 234 9.29 -14.59 -2.57
C GLY A 234 10.20 -13.71 -1.71
N GLU A 235 10.88 -14.25 -0.68
CA GLU A 235 11.56 -13.47 0.36
C GLU A 235 12.54 -12.43 -0.21
N GLU A 236 13.36 -12.77 -1.22
CA GLU A 236 14.29 -11.81 -1.82
C GLU A 236 13.56 -10.65 -2.52
N ALA A 237 12.51 -10.95 -3.28
CA ALA A 237 11.70 -9.93 -3.94
C ALA A 237 10.92 -9.08 -2.93
N ALA A 238 10.39 -9.70 -1.86
CA ALA A 238 9.71 -9.04 -0.78
C ALA A 238 10.64 -8.07 -0.02
N ARG A 239 11.89 -8.47 0.26
CA ARG A 239 12.91 -7.61 0.88
C ARG A 239 13.21 -6.38 0.03
N LYS A 240 13.42 -6.56 -1.28
CA LYS A 240 13.63 -5.45 -2.23
C LYS A 240 12.43 -4.51 -2.28
N PHE A 241 11.22 -5.06 -2.24
CA PHE A 241 10.02 -4.23 -2.24
C PHE A 241 9.85 -3.44 -0.94
N VAL A 242 10.05 -4.05 0.24
CA VAL A 242 10.02 -3.33 1.53
C VAL A 242 11.11 -2.24 1.58
N GLU A 243 12.30 -2.51 1.04
CA GLU A 243 13.35 -1.50 0.92
C GLU A 243 12.93 -0.34 0.00
N TYR A 244 12.33 -0.65 -1.16
CA TYR A 244 11.79 0.36 -2.07
C TYR A 244 10.74 1.23 -1.40
N LEU A 245 9.83 0.67 -0.58
CA LEU A 245 8.82 1.46 0.13
C LEU A 245 9.44 2.52 1.06
N GLY A 246 10.66 2.31 1.55
CA GLY A 246 11.45 3.29 2.31
C GLY A 246 12.26 4.26 1.43
N SER A 247 12.27 4.12 0.11
CA SER A 247 13.06 4.97 -0.79
C SER A 247 12.44 6.36 -0.98
N PRO A 248 13.24 7.38 -1.37
CA PRO A 248 12.71 8.71 -1.66
C PRO A 248 11.61 8.72 -2.74
N ALA A 249 11.68 7.81 -3.72
CA ALA A 249 10.67 7.69 -4.78
C ALA A 249 9.31 7.23 -4.23
N ALA A 250 9.28 6.19 -3.39
CA ALA A 250 8.06 5.73 -2.76
C ALA A 250 7.55 6.73 -1.71
N GLN A 251 8.45 7.34 -0.94
CA GLN A 251 8.12 8.37 0.04
C GLN A 251 7.40 9.56 -0.60
N ALA A 252 7.84 10.02 -1.78
CA ALA A 252 7.17 11.10 -2.51
C ALA A 252 5.70 10.74 -2.86
N ILE A 253 5.45 9.47 -3.21
CA ILE A 253 4.09 8.97 -3.47
C ILE A 253 3.26 9.01 -2.18
N PHE A 254 3.79 8.50 -1.08
CA PHE A 254 3.08 8.50 0.19
C PHE A 254 2.76 9.92 0.69
N VAL A 255 3.71 10.87 0.55
CA VAL A 255 3.49 12.28 0.90
C VAL A 255 2.39 12.91 0.05
N LYS A 256 2.35 12.61 -1.26
CA LYS A 256 1.26 13.03 -2.15
C LYS A 256 -0.12 12.58 -1.65
N HIS A 257 -0.19 11.39 -1.04
CA HIS A 257 -1.41 10.84 -0.43
C HIS A 257 -1.64 11.27 1.02
N GLY A 258 -0.88 12.26 1.52
CA GLY A 258 -1.10 12.87 2.85
C GLY A 258 -0.43 12.16 4.02
N PHE A 259 0.38 11.13 3.78
CA PHE A 259 1.22 10.54 4.83
C PHE A 259 2.41 11.44 5.16
N THR A 260 2.90 11.34 6.38
CA THR A 260 4.21 11.88 6.76
C THR A 260 5.22 10.75 6.88
N ILE A 261 6.50 11.07 6.62
CA ILE A 261 7.54 10.04 6.64
C ILE A 261 7.88 9.68 8.08
N GLY A 262 7.96 8.39 8.37
CA GLY A 262 8.43 7.90 9.66
C GLY A 262 9.91 8.26 9.88
N ALA A 263 10.30 8.52 11.12
CA ALA A 263 11.72 8.54 11.44
C ALA A 263 12.29 7.11 11.30
N PRO A 264 13.52 6.96 10.79
CA PRO A 264 14.16 5.66 10.65
C PRO A 264 14.33 4.94 11.99
#